data_145e23e08aa539bd0e11ccad4dc81189
#
_entry.id   145e23e08aa539bd0e11ccad4dc81189
#
_cell.length_a   1.000
_cell.length_b   1.000
_cell.length_c   1.000
_cell.angle_alpha   90.00
_cell.angle_beta   90.00
_cell.angle_gamma   90.00
#
_symmetry.space_group_name_H-M   'P 1'
#
loop_
_entity.id
_entity.type
_entity.pdbx_description
1 polymer ?
#
loop_
_entity_poly.entity_id
_entity_poly.type
_entity_poly.pdbx_seq_one_letter_code
_entity_poly.pdbx_strand_id
1 'polypeptide(L)'
;SALGVAKLARRKPMAVIFGAGKVGRGFLAQLLNRAGWDFSLVDSHEETVNTLRQQDGWDVYNLAKGTNEHLQALHVWHFEDNLDVALSGADLMLTAMGANHLNHWAHQIRKPLCKRLRDGEIDLILAENHPRPADEVRESLLDGADNEERLLINTRLGIAQAQVLRSCIEPTVNQHPLTVQVQDHWTLP
;
A
#
# COMPACT_ATOMS: atom_id res chain seq x y z
N SER A 1 -46.10 -10.87 -4.24
CA SER A 1 -44.94 -10.98 -5.18
C SER A 1 -43.68 -10.49 -4.48
N ALA A 2 -42.81 -11.44 -4.10
CA ALA A 2 -41.52 -11.13 -3.50
C ALA A 2 -40.57 -10.68 -4.63
N LEU A 3 -40.39 -9.39 -4.77
CA LEU A 3 -39.30 -8.84 -5.55
C LEU A 3 -38.00 -9.12 -4.80
N GLY A 4 -37.26 -10.13 -5.27
CA GLY A 4 -35.94 -10.43 -4.80
C GLY A 4 -35.03 -9.25 -5.09
N VAL A 5 -34.64 -8.51 -4.06
CA VAL A 5 -33.54 -7.56 -4.11
C VAL A 5 -32.28 -8.39 -4.35
N ALA A 6 -31.83 -8.45 -5.60
CA ALA A 6 -30.53 -9.01 -5.93
C ALA A 6 -29.48 -8.23 -5.11
N LYS A 7 -28.91 -8.88 -4.11
CA LYS A 7 -27.81 -8.36 -3.31
C LYS A 7 -26.65 -8.20 -4.31
N LEU A 8 -26.47 -6.99 -4.84
CA LEU A 8 -25.28 -6.66 -5.62
C LEU A 8 -24.08 -7.10 -4.80
N ALA A 9 -23.37 -8.12 -5.29
CA ALA A 9 -22.16 -8.60 -4.66
C ALA A 9 -21.20 -7.40 -4.64
N ARG A 10 -21.00 -6.79 -3.46
CA ARG A 10 -20.01 -5.73 -3.29
C ARG A 10 -18.66 -6.33 -3.65
N ARG A 11 -17.95 -5.71 -4.60
CA ARG A 11 -16.56 -6.08 -4.87
C ARG A 11 -15.77 -5.96 -3.56
N LYS A 12 -14.76 -6.79 -3.39
CA LYS A 12 -13.84 -6.61 -2.28
C LYS A 12 -13.17 -5.24 -2.35
N PRO A 13 -12.97 -4.57 -1.23
CA PRO A 13 -12.21 -3.33 -1.21
C PRO A 13 -10.75 -3.63 -1.62
N MET A 14 -10.15 -2.66 -2.31
CA MET A 14 -8.82 -2.78 -2.91
C MET A 14 -7.88 -1.73 -2.36
N ALA A 15 -6.71 -2.16 -1.89
CA ALA A 15 -5.66 -1.27 -1.45
C ALA A 15 -4.42 -1.36 -2.37
N VAL A 16 -3.67 -0.26 -2.46
CA VAL A 16 -2.36 -0.21 -3.11
C VAL A 16 -1.30 0.16 -2.09
N ILE A 17 -0.32 -0.70 -1.91
CA ILE A 17 0.81 -0.48 -1.00
C ILE A 17 2.03 -0.06 -1.84
N PHE A 18 2.55 1.13 -1.58
CA PHE A 18 3.81 1.62 -2.12
C PHE A 18 4.94 1.27 -1.16
N GLY A 19 5.86 0.42 -1.63
CA GLY A 19 6.93 -0.18 -0.84
C GLY A 19 6.65 -1.66 -0.56
N ALA A 20 7.27 -2.55 -1.33
CA ALA A 20 7.20 -4.00 -1.16
C ALA A 20 8.32 -4.55 -0.26
N GLY A 21 8.86 -3.70 0.62
CA GLY A 21 9.85 -4.08 1.62
C GLY A 21 9.26 -4.88 2.79
N LYS A 22 10.04 -5.02 3.85
CA LYS A 22 9.65 -5.83 5.04
C LYS A 22 8.36 -5.33 5.70
N VAL A 23 8.17 -4.02 5.84
CA VAL A 23 6.97 -3.44 6.45
C VAL A 23 5.76 -3.61 5.53
N GLY A 24 5.90 -3.32 4.24
CA GLY A 24 4.84 -3.50 3.25
C GLY A 24 4.35 -4.95 3.21
N ARG A 25 5.26 -5.91 3.05
CA ARG A 25 4.94 -7.34 2.99
C ARG A 25 4.62 -7.96 4.35
N GLY A 26 5.37 -7.59 5.40
CA GLY A 26 5.29 -8.24 6.71
C GLY A 26 4.28 -7.63 7.68
N PHE A 27 3.72 -6.46 7.37
CA PHE A 27 2.74 -5.82 8.24
C PHE A 27 1.52 -5.32 7.48
N LEU A 28 1.67 -4.37 6.56
CA LEU A 28 0.52 -3.75 5.88
C LEU A 28 -0.29 -4.78 5.07
N ALA A 29 0.38 -5.61 4.28
CA ALA A 29 -0.27 -6.66 3.50
C ALA A 29 -0.99 -7.67 4.41
N GLN A 30 -0.39 -8.03 5.55
CA GLN A 30 -1.01 -8.96 6.50
C GLN A 30 -2.26 -8.36 7.18
N LEU A 31 -2.23 -7.06 7.53
CA LEU A 31 -3.41 -6.37 8.07
C LEU A 31 -4.55 -6.35 7.05
N LEU A 32 -4.26 -6.01 5.79
CA LEU A 32 -5.24 -5.97 4.71
C LEU A 32 -5.83 -7.36 4.43
N ASN A 33 -4.98 -8.39 4.34
CA ASN A 33 -5.42 -9.76 4.13
C ASN A 33 -6.40 -10.22 5.23
N ARG A 34 -6.08 -9.94 6.49
CA ARG A 34 -6.94 -10.28 7.63
C ARG A 34 -8.23 -9.45 7.68
N ALA A 35 -8.20 -8.23 7.17
CA ALA A 35 -9.39 -7.40 7.02
C ALA A 35 -10.28 -7.81 5.82
N GLY A 36 -9.85 -8.79 5.02
CA GLY A 36 -10.59 -9.26 3.85
C GLY A 36 -10.48 -8.33 2.63
N TRP A 37 -9.43 -7.50 2.56
CA TRP A 37 -9.14 -6.64 1.44
C TRP A 37 -8.30 -7.35 0.39
N ASP A 38 -8.53 -7.07 -0.87
CA ASP A 38 -7.55 -7.32 -1.92
C ASP A 38 -6.51 -6.20 -1.91
N PHE A 39 -5.29 -6.50 -2.30
CA PHE A 39 -4.24 -5.49 -2.36
C PHE A 39 -3.23 -5.76 -3.48
N SER A 40 -2.60 -4.69 -3.95
CA SER A 40 -1.47 -4.71 -4.88
C SER A 40 -0.25 -4.08 -4.24
N LEU A 41 0.93 -4.48 -4.70
CA LEU A 41 2.21 -3.90 -4.31
C LEU A 41 2.78 -3.07 -5.44
N VAL A 42 3.41 -1.95 -5.12
CA VAL A 42 4.20 -1.13 -6.04
C VAL A 42 5.57 -0.91 -5.43
N ASP A 43 6.64 -1.19 -6.16
CA ASP A 43 8.02 -0.95 -5.71
C ASP A 43 8.90 -0.48 -6.86
N SER A 44 9.97 0.24 -6.55
CA SER A 44 10.97 0.69 -7.53
C SER A 44 12.17 -0.26 -7.64
N HIS A 45 12.29 -1.24 -6.74
CA HIS A 45 13.38 -2.20 -6.75
C HIS A 45 13.06 -3.37 -7.68
N GLU A 46 13.67 -3.36 -8.87
CA GLU A 46 13.37 -4.29 -9.96
C GLU A 46 13.48 -5.75 -9.54
N GLU A 47 14.54 -6.13 -8.81
CA GLU A 47 14.73 -7.50 -8.36
C GLU A 47 13.59 -7.97 -7.43
N THR A 48 13.17 -7.13 -6.49
CA THR A 48 12.03 -7.42 -5.60
C THR A 48 10.75 -7.63 -6.39
N VAL A 49 10.45 -6.72 -7.33
CA VAL A 49 9.26 -6.80 -8.19
C VAL A 49 9.28 -8.08 -9.03
N ASN A 50 10.40 -8.39 -9.68
CA ASN A 50 10.53 -9.57 -10.52
C ASN A 50 10.40 -10.85 -9.70
N THR A 51 11.02 -10.92 -8.52
CA THR A 51 10.91 -12.08 -7.64
C THR A 51 9.46 -12.27 -7.16
N LEU A 52 8.78 -11.21 -6.74
CA LEU A 52 7.37 -11.26 -6.34
C LEU A 52 6.43 -11.69 -7.47
N ARG A 53 6.71 -11.29 -8.71
CA ARG A 53 5.94 -11.69 -9.89
C ARG A 53 6.11 -13.16 -10.28
N GLN A 54 7.27 -13.73 -9.95
CA GLN A 54 7.60 -15.13 -10.26
C GLN A 54 7.09 -16.11 -9.20
N GLN A 55 6.77 -15.62 -8.01
CA GLN A 55 6.33 -16.43 -6.90
C GLN A 55 4.82 -16.35 -6.70
N ASP A 56 4.25 -17.41 -6.17
CA ASP A 56 2.85 -17.47 -5.73
C ASP A 56 2.71 -16.87 -4.32
N GLY A 57 3.12 -15.60 -4.15
CA GLY A 57 3.07 -14.90 -2.87
C GLY A 57 4.33 -15.06 -2.02
N TRP A 58 4.21 -14.83 -0.74
CA TRP A 58 5.28 -14.90 0.26
C TRP A 58 4.74 -15.27 1.64
N ASP A 59 5.63 -15.66 2.52
CA ASP A 59 5.32 -16.06 3.88
C ASP A 59 5.64 -14.97 4.90
N VAL A 60 4.76 -14.79 5.87
CA VAL A 60 4.97 -13.97 7.07
C VAL A 60 5.03 -14.87 8.29
N TYR A 61 6.20 -14.96 8.91
CA TYR A 61 6.45 -15.83 10.06
C TYR A 61 6.39 -15.03 11.37
N ASN A 62 5.44 -15.38 12.23
CA ASN A 62 5.30 -14.78 13.56
C ASN A 62 6.25 -15.45 14.56
N LEU A 63 7.25 -14.70 15.01
CA LEU A 63 8.30 -15.21 15.91
C LEU A 63 7.76 -15.62 17.28
N ALA A 64 6.76 -14.92 17.81
CA ALA A 64 6.21 -15.20 19.12
C ALA A 64 5.31 -16.45 19.14
N LYS A 65 4.59 -16.68 18.03
CA LYS A 65 3.62 -17.79 17.91
C LYS A 65 4.18 -19.01 17.19
N GLY A 66 5.30 -18.87 16.50
CA GLY A 66 5.85 -19.92 15.65
C GLY A 66 4.92 -20.30 14.48
N THR A 67 4.09 -19.34 14.01
CA THR A 67 3.11 -19.58 12.94
C THR A 67 3.50 -18.88 11.66
N ASN A 68 3.15 -19.48 10.54
CA ASN A 68 3.36 -18.95 9.20
C ASN A 68 2.03 -18.58 8.56
N GLU A 69 1.98 -17.44 7.87
CA GLU A 69 0.82 -17.00 7.09
C GLU A 69 1.29 -16.70 5.66
N HIS A 70 0.70 -17.39 4.69
CA HIS A 70 0.98 -17.15 3.28
C HIS A 70 0.12 -16.03 2.74
N LEU A 71 0.74 -15.06 2.08
CA LEU A 71 0.09 -13.89 1.50
C LEU A 71 0.35 -13.82 -0.01
N GLN A 72 -0.64 -13.33 -0.73
CA GLN A 72 -0.56 -13.12 -2.17
C GLN A 72 -1.15 -11.76 -2.53
N ALA A 73 -0.39 -10.95 -3.27
CA ALA A 73 -0.90 -9.71 -3.85
C ALA A 73 -1.72 -10.01 -5.11
N LEU A 74 -2.76 -9.22 -5.37
CA LEU A 74 -3.53 -9.32 -6.61
C LEU A 74 -2.65 -8.97 -7.82
N HIS A 75 -1.84 -7.92 -7.68
CA HIS A 75 -0.86 -7.51 -8.67
C HIS A 75 0.41 -6.98 -7.99
N VAL A 76 1.54 -7.10 -8.70
CA VAL A 76 2.80 -6.49 -8.33
C VAL A 76 3.26 -5.59 -9.47
N TRP A 77 3.43 -4.30 -9.19
CA TRP A 77 3.79 -3.27 -10.14
C TRP A 77 5.21 -2.76 -9.89
N HIS A 78 5.97 -2.53 -10.94
CA HIS A 78 7.13 -1.65 -10.86
C HIS A 78 6.68 -0.19 -10.89
N PHE A 79 7.39 0.69 -10.20
CA PHE A 79 6.98 2.09 -10.10
C PHE A 79 6.96 2.83 -11.46
N GLU A 80 7.70 2.33 -12.46
CA GLU A 80 7.69 2.84 -13.83
C GLU A 80 6.60 2.21 -14.71
N ASP A 81 5.82 1.28 -14.20
CA ASP A 81 4.67 0.72 -14.91
C ASP A 81 3.52 1.75 -15.02
N ASN A 82 2.45 1.36 -15.65
CA ASN A 82 1.26 2.22 -15.77
C ASN A 82 0.52 2.36 -14.43
N LEU A 83 0.90 3.37 -13.65
CA LEU A 83 0.30 3.64 -12.34
C LEU A 83 -1.16 4.09 -12.43
N ASP A 84 -1.65 4.58 -13.57
CA ASP A 84 -3.08 4.83 -13.77
C ASP A 84 -3.87 3.53 -13.62
N VAL A 85 -3.35 2.43 -14.18
CA VAL A 85 -3.97 1.11 -14.05
C VAL A 85 -3.83 0.58 -12.62
N ALA A 86 -2.66 0.73 -12.03
CA ALA A 86 -2.40 0.28 -10.66
C ALA A 86 -3.34 0.93 -9.64
N LEU A 87 -3.67 2.23 -9.82
CA LEU A 87 -4.57 2.97 -8.94
C LEU A 87 -6.05 2.85 -9.32
N SER A 88 -6.36 2.34 -10.52
CA SER A 88 -7.75 2.19 -10.96
C SER A 88 -8.52 1.27 -10.00
N GLY A 89 -9.60 1.80 -9.43
CA GLY A 89 -10.43 1.07 -8.48
C GLY A 89 -9.82 0.89 -7.09
N ALA A 90 -8.70 1.54 -6.77
CA ALA A 90 -8.17 1.57 -5.41
C ALA A 90 -9.11 2.33 -4.46
N ASP A 91 -9.37 1.77 -3.28
CA ASP A 91 -10.16 2.36 -2.21
C ASP A 91 -9.26 2.95 -1.12
N LEU A 92 -8.01 2.53 -1.07
CA LEU A 92 -7.02 2.96 -0.07
C LEU A 92 -5.61 2.90 -0.67
N MET A 93 -4.78 3.86 -0.30
CA MET A 93 -3.35 3.85 -0.58
C MET A 93 -2.56 3.80 0.74
N LEU A 94 -1.46 3.06 0.75
CA LEU A 94 -0.55 3.01 1.89
C LEU A 94 0.89 3.16 1.42
N THR A 95 1.76 3.78 2.23
CA THR A 95 3.19 3.82 1.96
C THR A 95 4.00 3.14 3.06
N ALA A 96 5.04 2.43 2.68
CA ALA A 96 6.07 1.86 3.54
C ALA A 96 7.39 1.74 2.76
N MET A 97 7.81 2.85 2.15
CA MET A 97 8.96 2.91 1.23
C MET A 97 10.19 3.57 1.85
N GLY A 98 10.05 4.12 3.05
CA GLY A 98 11.05 4.95 3.71
C GLY A 98 10.83 6.44 3.48
N ALA A 99 10.86 7.21 4.56
CA ALA A 99 10.53 8.62 4.58
C ALA A 99 11.30 9.48 3.56
N ASN A 100 12.56 9.14 3.30
CA ASN A 100 13.41 9.87 2.36
C ASN A 100 12.91 9.83 0.90
N HIS A 101 12.03 8.91 0.57
CA HIS A 101 11.49 8.74 -0.79
C HIS A 101 10.14 9.44 -0.99
N LEU A 102 9.47 9.87 0.08
CA LEU A 102 8.11 10.40 0.03
C LEU A 102 7.95 11.62 -0.88
N ASN A 103 8.85 12.58 -0.81
CA ASN A 103 8.75 13.81 -1.62
C ASN A 103 8.86 13.50 -3.11
N HIS A 104 9.85 12.70 -3.50
CA HIS A 104 10.03 12.29 -4.89
C HIS A 104 8.84 11.47 -5.38
N TRP A 105 8.38 10.53 -4.58
CA TRP A 105 7.19 9.72 -4.86
C TRP A 105 5.95 10.59 -5.04
N ALA A 106 5.73 11.59 -4.17
CA ALA A 106 4.57 12.47 -4.25
C ALA A 106 4.51 13.25 -5.57
N HIS A 107 5.65 13.77 -6.04
CA HIS A 107 5.69 14.42 -7.35
C HIS A 107 5.36 13.47 -8.50
N GLN A 108 5.85 12.25 -8.47
CA GLN A 108 5.62 11.26 -9.54
C GLN A 108 4.20 10.71 -9.53
N ILE A 109 3.63 10.45 -8.34
CA ILE A 109 2.29 9.86 -8.22
C ILE A 109 1.16 10.87 -8.48
N ARG A 110 1.42 12.18 -8.44
CA ARG A 110 0.39 13.22 -8.53
C ARG A 110 -0.56 13.02 -9.71
N LYS A 111 -0.05 12.85 -10.92
CA LYS A 111 -0.92 12.70 -12.10
C LYS A 111 -1.78 11.44 -12.05
N PRO A 112 -1.25 10.22 -11.84
CA PRO A 112 -2.05 9.02 -11.62
C PRO A 112 -3.05 9.16 -10.47
N LEU A 113 -2.63 9.77 -9.35
CA LEU A 113 -3.49 10.04 -8.21
C LEU A 113 -4.65 10.97 -8.57
N CYS A 114 -4.38 12.10 -9.23
CA CYS A 114 -5.43 13.04 -9.65
C CYS A 114 -6.40 12.39 -10.63
N LYS A 115 -5.93 11.51 -11.51
CA LYS A 115 -6.81 10.72 -12.37
C LYS A 115 -7.75 9.82 -11.55
N ARG A 116 -7.22 9.12 -10.54
CA ARG A 116 -8.03 8.31 -9.62
C ARG A 116 -9.02 9.16 -8.81
N LEU A 117 -8.61 10.36 -8.36
CA LEU A 117 -9.45 11.27 -7.58
C LEU A 117 -10.65 11.83 -8.37
N ARG A 118 -10.63 11.79 -9.70
CA ARG A 118 -11.81 12.13 -10.52
C ARG A 118 -12.95 11.15 -10.31
N ASP A 119 -12.65 9.90 -9.99
CA ASP A 119 -13.63 8.85 -9.75
C ASP A 119 -14.21 8.86 -8.33
N GLY A 120 -13.64 9.63 -7.40
CA GLY A 120 -14.11 9.78 -6.03
C GLY A 120 -12.96 9.96 -5.04
N GLU A 121 -13.33 10.07 -3.78
CA GLU A 121 -12.41 10.21 -2.65
C GLU A 121 -11.55 8.96 -2.47
N ILE A 122 -10.35 9.16 -1.92
CA ILE A 122 -9.46 8.09 -1.48
C ILE A 122 -8.64 8.55 -0.28
N ASP A 123 -8.34 7.62 0.61
CA ASP A 123 -7.44 7.86 1.72
C ASP A 123 -6.03 7.34 1.43
N LEU A 124 -5.05 8.05 1.93
CA LEU A 124 -3.63 7.71 1.93
C LEU A 124 -3.13 7.59 3.36
N ILE A 125 -2.66 6.42 3.76
CA ILE A 125 -2.02 6.19 5.04
C ILE A 125 -0.51 6.11 4.86
N LEU A 126 0.21 7.02 5.49
CA LEU A 126 1.67 7.07 5.48
C LEU A 126 2.21 6.27 6.69
N ALA A 127 2.61 5.02 6.45
CA ALA A 127 3.20 4.15 7.47
C ALA A 127 4.72 4.31 7.49
N GLU A 128 5.18 5.52 7.79
CA GLU A 128 6.58 5.91 7.72
C GLU A 128 7.09 6.40 9.07
N ASN A 129 8.34 6.09 9.38
CA ASN A 129 8.98 6.61 10.59
C ASN A 129 9.50 8.04 10.36
N HIS A 130 8.58 8.99 10.38
CA HIS A 130 8.84 10.41 10.13
C HIS A 130 7.93 11.28 11.00
N PRO A 131 8.40 12.42 11.51
CA PRO A 131 7.60 13.25 12.42
C PRO A 131 6.40 13.95 11.76
N ARG A 132 6.49 14.34 10.49
CA ARG A 132 5.47 15.09 9.76
C ARG A 132 5.27 14.65 8.31
N PRO A 133 5.09 13.36 8.02
CA PRO A 133 5.05 12.88 6.64
C PRO A 133 3.80 13.38 5.90
N ALA A 134 2.68 13.58 6.58
CA ALA A 134 1.43 14.03 5.97
C ALA A 134 1.53 15.45 5.41
N ASP A 135 2.14 16.37 6.16
CA ASP A 135 2.34 17.75 5.72
C ASP A 135 3.28 17.80 4.51
N GLU A 136 4.41 17.11 4.58
CA GLU A 136 5.42 17.09 3.52
C GLU A 136 4.91 16.46 2.23
N VAL A 137 4.16 15.36 2.33
CA VAL A 137 3.53 14.73 1.16
C VAL A 137 2.49 15.66 0.54
N ARG A 138 1.68 16.33 1.35
CA ARG A 138 0.68 17.28 0.85
C ARG A 138 1.35 18.46 0.14
N GLU A 139 2.38 19.04 0.73
CA GLU A 139 3.15 20.11 0.11
C GLU A 139 3.76 19.67 -1.22
N SER A 140 4.40 18.50 -1.28
CA SER A 140 4.99 17.95 -2.50
C SER A 140 3.96 17.61 -3.58
N LEU A 141 2.77 17.13 -3.21
CA LEU A 141 1.67 16.90 -4.15
C LEU A 141 1.14 18.22 -4.74
N LEU A 142 1.16 19.31 -3.98
CA LEU A 142 0.67 20.62 -4.41
C LEU A 142 1.74 21.45 -5.13
N ASP A 143 3.02 21.10 -4.99
CA ASP A 143 4.11 21.79 -5.67
C ASP A 143 4.05 21.54 -7.18
N GLY A 144 3.90 22.63 -7.96
CA GLY A 144 3.72 22.56 -9.41
C GLY A 144 2.37 21.95 -9.88
N ALA A 145 1.40 21.73 -8.98
CA ALA A 145 0.06 21.30 -9.34
C ALA A 145 -0.75 22.43 -9.99
N ASP A 146 -1.53 22.11 -11.01
CA ASP A 146 -2.48 23.04 -11.62
C ASP A 146 -3.74 23.23 -10.74
N ASN A 147 -4.66 24.08 -11.18
CA ASN A 147 -5.86 24.42 -10.39
C ASN A 147 -6.80 23.23 -10.21
N GLU A 148 -6.94 22.35 -11.21
CA GLU A 148 -7.77 21.14 -11.10
C GLU A 148 -7.13 20.14 -10.15
N GLU A 149 -5.84 19.87 -10.29
CA GLU A 149 -5.08 18.99 -9.42
C GLU A 149 -5.16 19.45 -7.96
N ARG A 150 -4.95 20.76 -7.71
CA ARG A 150 -5.09 21.35 -6.37
C ARG A 150 -6.48 21.16 -5.79
N LEU A 151 -7.52 21.37 -6.58
CA LEU A 151 -8.91 21.16 -6.14
C LEU A 151 -9.12 19.69 -5.76
N LEU A 152 -8.75 18.74 -6.62
CA LEU A 152 -8.90 17.31 -6.37
C LEU A 152 -8.17 16.86 -5.11
N ILE A 153 -6.88 17.25 -4.97
CA ILE A 153 -6.06 16.89 -3.81
C ILE A 153 -6.66 17.46 -2.51
N ASN A 154 -7.11 18.72 -2.52
CA ASN A 154 -7.62 19.35 -1.31
C ASN A 154 -9.02 18.88 -0.90
N THR A 155 -9.85 18.43 -1.85
CA THR A 155 -11.25 18.07 -1.56
C THR A 155 -11.51 16.57 -1.53
N ARG A 156 -10.65 15.74 -2.13
CA ARG A 156 -10.90 14.30 -2.31
C ARG A 156 -9.82 13.38 -1.78
N LEU A 157 -8.67 13.93 -1.33
CA LEU A 157 -7.59 13.13 -0.75
C LEU A 157 -7.53 13.31 0.76
N GLY A 158 -7.87 12.25 1.50
CA GLY A 158 -7.52 12.12 2.91
C GLY A 158 -6.07 11.69 3.05
N ILE A 159 -5.31 12.33 3.96
CA ILE A 159 -3.95 11.89 4.29
C ILE A 159 -3.88 11.71 5.80
N ALA A 160 -3.55 10.49 6.21
CA ALA A 160 -3.27 10.14 7.60
C ALA A 160 -1.83 9.62 7.72
N GLN A 161 -1.23 9.86 8.86
CA GLN A 161 0.05 9.26 9.20
C GLN A 161 -0.14 8.21 10.27
N ALA A 162 0.66 7.16 10.21
CA ALA A 162 0.62 6.07 11.16
C ALA A 162 2.04 5.65 11.52
N GLN A 163 2.25 5.27 12.78
CA GLN A 163 3.53 4.76 13.23
C GLN A 163 3.54 3.24 13.19
N VAL A 164 4.55 2.66 12.52
CA VAL A 164 4.75 1.21 12.53
C VAL A 164 5.54 0.82 13.79
N LEU A 165 4.86 0.13 14.69
CA LEU A 165 5.47 -0.35 15.95
C LEU A 165 5.92 -1.81 15.85
N ARG A 166 5.53 -2.53 14.80
CA ARG A 166 5.93 -3.92 14.59
C ARG A 166 7.33 -4.00 13.97
N SER A 167 8.21 -4.79 14.59
CA SER A 167 9.47 -5.16 13.95
C SER A 167 9.24 -6.19 12.86
N CYS A 168 9.74 -5.90 11.67
CA CYS A 168 9.77 -6.77 10.51
C CYS A 168 11.23 -6.97 10.12
N ILE A 169 11.72 -8.20 10.19
CA ILE A 169 13.13 -8.55 10.00
C ILE A 169 13.34 -9.51 8.84
N GLU A 170 14.58 -9.60 8.39
CA GLU A 170 14.98 -10.49 7.29
C GLU A 170 14.71 -11.95 7.62
N PRO A 171 14.50 -12.80 6.58
CA PRO A 171 14.38 -14.23 6.76
C PRO A 171 15.71 -14.84 7.25
N THR A 172 15.62 -16.01 7.87
CA THR A 172 16.80 -16.82 8.15
C THR A 172 17.35 -17.45 6.87
N VAL A 173 18.59 -17.94 6.92
CA VAL A 173 19.29 -18.57 5.76
C VAL A 173 18.48 -19.70 5.12
N ASN A 174 17.64 -20.39 5.92
CA ASN A 174 16.84 -21.53 5.45
C ASN A 174 15.43 -21.14 4.97
N GLN A 175 15.06 -19.86 4.99
CA GLN A 175 13.79 -19.37 4.53
C GLN A 175 13.89 -18.74 3.14
N HIS A 176 12.77 -18.68 2.42
CA HIS A 176 12.71 -17.99 1.14
C HIS A 176 13.04 -16.49 1.30
N PRO A 177 13.78 -15.85 0.39
CA PRO A 177 14.19 -14.44 0.51
C PRO A 177 13.03 -13.43 0.67
N LEU A 178 11.85 -13.77 0.17
CA LEU A 178 10.65 -12.94 0.34
C LEU A 178 9.97 -13.10 1.69
N THR A 179 10.31 -14.13 2.48
CA THR A 179 9.75 -14.34 3.82
C THR A 179 10.10 -13.15 4.72
N VAL A 180 9.14 -12.72 5.52
CA VAL A 180 9.34 -11.68 6.53
C VAL A 180 9.05 -12.26 7.90
N GLN A 181 10.00 -12.12 8.84
CA GLN A 181 9.78 -12.48 10.22
C GLN A 181 9.23 -11.28 11.00
N VAL A 182 8.20 -11.49 11.81
CA VAL A 182 7.50 -10.40 12.49
C VAL A 182 7.25 -10.68 13.96
N GLN A 183 7.16 -9.61 14.75
CA GLN A 183 6.64 -9.66 16.11
C GLN A 183 5.11 -9.76 16.11
N ASP A 184 4.54 -10.21 17.24
CA ASP A 184 3.09 -10.28 17.43
C ASP A 184 2.52 -8.93 17.87
N HIS A 185 2.52 -7.95 16.96
CA HIS A 185 1.95 -6.62 17.17
C HIS A 185 1.08 -6.24 15.97
N TRP A 186 -0.14 -5.78 16.22
CA TRP A 186 -1.20 -5.66 15.21
C TRP A 186 -1.80 -4.27 15.08
N THR A 187 -1.37 -3.30 15.85
CA THR A 187 -1.92 -1.94 15.82
C THR A 187 -1.10 -1.03 14.90
N LEU A 188 -1.79 -0.14 14.22
CA LEU A 188 -1.26 0.94 13.40
C LEU A 188 -1.86 2.25 13.95
N PRO A 189 -1.24 2.82 15.00
CA PRO A 189 -1.72 4.05 15.63
C PRO A 189 -1.46 5.29 14.76
#